data_2a04e66e83b32c241121474d2fba3427
#
_entry.id   2a04e66e83b32c241121474d2fba3427
#
_cell.length_a   1.000
_cell.length_b   1.000
_cell.length_c   1.000
_cell.angle_alpha   90.00
_cell.angle_beta   90.00
_cell.angle_gamma   90.00
#
_symmetry.space_group_name_H-M   'P 1'
#
loop_
_entity.id
_entity.type
_entity.pdbx_description
1 polymer ?
#
loop_
_entity_poly.entity_id
_entity_poly.type
_entity_poly.pdbx_seq_one_letter_code
_entity_poly.pdbx_strand_id
1 'polypeptide(L)'
;TKNLKWKLKLPGYGASSPIVWNDRVYLTCYSGYGAGSRGGSPSGLMRHLVCVDARTGKSVWQQQLKPTKSEDNYSGMGVPQHGYASSTPATDGKAIYVFLAKSGLAAFDLKGKKLWQTSVGSSSSRKRWGSSSSPIIHGDLVFINALQEGHKIFALNKADGKIAWQWGPDAYSSYQDTYG
;
A
#
# COMPACT_ATOMS: atom_id res chain seq x y z
N THR A 1 29.66 1.85 -9.94
CA THR A 1 28.79 1.88 -11.13
C THR A 1 28.66 3.34 -11.55
N LYS A 2 28.87 3.65 -12.80
CA LYS A 2 28.77 5.01 -13.34
C LYS A 2 27.36 5.55 -13.12
N ASN A 3 27.23 6.79 -12.63
CA ASN A 3 25.95 7.48 -12.35
C ASN A 3 25.15 6.96 -11.14
N LEU A 4 25.68 6.09 -10.31
CA LEU A 4 25.05 5.67 -9.05
C LEU A 4 25.52 6.57 -7.91
N LYS A 5 24.59 7.39 -7.36
CA LYS A 5 24.90 8.30 -6.25
C LYS A 5 24.88 7.58 -4.90
N TRP A 6 23.91 6.74 -4.67
CA TRP A 6 23.78 5.94 -3.46
C TRP A 6 22.92 4.69 -3.70
N LYS A 7 22.97 3.78 -2.77
CA LYS A 7 22.20 2.52 -2.76
C LYS A 7 21.75 2.21 -1.33
N LEU A 8 20.50 1.89 -1.15
CA LEU A 8 19.91 1.49 0.14
C LEU A 8 19.35 0.09 0.03
N LYS A 9 19.69 -0.77 1.01
CA LYS A 9 19.03 -2.06 1.18
C LYS A 9 17.71 -1.85 1.93
N LEU A 10 16.60 -2.22 1.32
CA LEU A 10 15.27 -2.14 1.93
C LEU A 10 15.03 -3.33 2.88
N PRO A 11 14.11 -3.19 3.85
CA PRO A 11 13.77 -4.27 4.79
C PRO A 11 13.05 -5.45 4.15
N GLY A 12 12.60 -5.31 2.91
CA GLY A 12 11.85 -6.35 2.21
C GLY A 12 11.70 -6.09 0.72
N TYR A 13 10.73 -6.75 0.12
CA TYR A 13 10.41 -6.74 -1.29
C TYR A 13 9.20 -5.85 -1.59
N GLY A 14 8.97 -5.52 -2.84
CA GLY A 14 7.78 -4.77 -3.27
C GLY A 14 7.92 -4.27 -4.70
N ALA A 15 6.77 -4.00 -5.32
CA ALA A 15 6.66 -3.43 -6.66
C ALA A 15 6.18 -1.97 -6.65
N SER A 16 6.04 -1.37 -5.45
CA SER A 16 5.65 0.04 -5.30
C SER A 16 6.67 0.96 -5.94
N SER A 17 6.19 1.94 -6.69
CA SER A 17 7.05 3.03 -7.16
C SER A 17 7.40 3.96 -5.99
N PRO A 18 8.64 4.49 -5.94
CA PRO A 18 8.95 5.55 -4.99
C PRO A 18 8.29 6.85 -5.40
N ILE A 19 7.87 7.64 -4.41
CA ILE A 19 7.46 9.04 -4.60
C ILE A 19 8.45 9.97 -3.94
N VAL A 20 8.58 11.17 -4.46
CA VAL A 20 9.52 12.18 -3.94
C VAL A 20 8.74 13.44 -3.55
N TRP A 21 9.01 13.93 -2.35
CA TRP A 21 8.56 15.24 -1.88
C TRP A 21 9.72 15.96 -1.16
N ASN A 22 10.10 17.13 -1.66
CA ASN A 22 11.31 17.81 -1.21
C ASN A 22 12.54 16.87 -1.25
N ASP A 23 13.33 16.83 -0.18
CA ASP A 23 14.51 15.97 -0.05
C ASP A 23 14.15 14.56 0.52
N ARG A 24 12.93 14.09 0.38
CA ARG A 24 12.48 12.79 0.89
C ARG A 24 11.93 11.90 -0.21
N VAL A 25 12.30 10.63 -0.14
CA VAL A 25 11.75 9.55 -0.96
C VAL A 25 10.92 8.66 -0.05
N TYR A 26 9.68 8.37 -0.45
CA TYR A 26 8.79 7.47 0.27
C TYR A 26 8.44 6.28 -0.62
N LEU A 27 8.46 5.10 -0.04
CA LEU A 27 8.09 3.87 -0.74
C LEU A 27 7.56 2.83 0.25
N THR A 28 6.85 1.83 -0.27
CA THR A 28 6.41 0.68 0.50
C THR A 28 7.18 -0.56 0.11
N CYS A 29 7.37 -1.45 1.08
CA CYS A 29 7.87 -2.81 0.85
C CYS A 29 7.26 -3.75 1.89
N TYR A 30 7.52 -5.06 1.79
CA TYR A 30 7.01 -6.05 2.73
C TYR A 30 8.04 -7.12 3.02
N SER A 31 7.91 -7.76 4.17
CA SER A 31 8.78 -8.86 4.63
C SER A 31 7.97 -9.95 5.34
N GLY A 32 8.63 -10.99 5.78
CA GLY A 32 8.04 -12.10 6.47
C GLY A 32 7.46 -13.13 5.51
N TYR A 33 6.20 -13.06 5.19
CA TYR A 33 5.54 -14.03 4.33
C TYR A 33 5.61 -13.64 2.84
N GLY A 34 5.83 -14.63 1.97
CA GLY A 34 5.83 -14.42 0.50
C GLY A 34 7.06 -13.73 -0.07
N ALA A 35 8.01 -13.33 0.77
CA ALA A 35 9.22 -12.60 0.39
C ALA A 35 10.39 -13.57 0.14
N GLY A 36 10.40 -14.24 -1.01
CA GLY A 36 11.51 -15.10 -1.42
C GLY A 36 11.62 -16.43 -0.67
N SER A 37 10.74 -16.73 0.27
CA SER A 37 10.71 -18.01 1.01
C SER A 37 9.55 -18.89 0.52
N ARG A 38 9.86 -20.13 0.21
CA ARG A 38 8.85 -21.16 -0.10
C ARG A 38 8.23 -21.69 1.22
N GLY A 39 7.63 -20.86 2.00
CA GLY A 39 7.03 -21.29 3.26
C GLY A 39 6.70 -20.12 4.17
N GLY A 40 6.09 -20.42 5.29
CA GLY A 40 5.63 -19.46 6.27
C GLY A 40 4.12 -19.29 6.28
N SER A 41 3.63 -18.48 7.21
CA SER A 41 2.22 -18.15 7.36
C SER A 41 1.97 -16.68 6.99
N PRO A 42 0.82 -16.34 6.39
CA PRO A 42 0.42 -14.95 6.21
C PRO A 42 0.45 -14.11 7.49
N SER A 43 0.34 -14.75 8.65
CA SER A 43 0.48 -14.07 9.96
C SER A 43 1.85 -13.46 10.20
N GLY A 44 2.89 -13.91 9.48
CA GLY A 44 4.24 -13.34 9.53
C GLY A 44 4.42 -12.12 8.61
N LEU A 45 3.42 -11.79 7.79
CA LEU A 45 3.49 -10.65 6.88
C LEU A 45 3.66 -9.34 7.64
N MET A 46 4.61 -8.53 7.19
CA MET A 46 4.85 -7.18 7.66
C MET A 46 5.02 -6.25 6.46
N ARG A 47 4.20 -5.21 6.36
CA ARG A 47 4.44 -4.13 5.40
C ARG A 47 5.29 -3.04 6.04
N HIS A 48 5.99 -2.29 5.23
CA HIS A 48 6.85 -1.20 5.67
C HIS A 48 6.55 0.03 4.83
N LEU A 49 6.45 1.19 5.49
CA LEU A 49 6.54 2.49 4.85
C LEU A 49 7.92 3.06 5.21
N VAL A 50 8.72 3.37 4.21
CA VAL A 50 10.11 3.81 4.38
C VAL A 50 10.25 5.22 3.86
N CYS A 51 10.91 6.08 4.64
CA CYS A 51 11.33 7.41 4.26
C CYS A 51 12.85 7.46 4.16
N VAL A 52 13.34 7.93 3.03
CA VAL A 52 14.78 8.01 2.70
C VAL A 52 15.15 9.44 2.38
N ASP A 53 16.31 9.87 2.83
CA ASP A 53 16.90 11.14 2.41
C ASP A 53 17.38 11.03 0.96
N ALA A 54 16.82 11.84 0.07
CA ALA A 54 17.07 11.75 -1.37
C ALA A 54 18.51 12.10 -1.77
N ARG A 55 19.21 12.89 -0.96
CA ARG A 55 20.59 13.30 -1.25
C ARG A 55 21.60 12.25 -0.82
N THR A 56 21.37 11.61 0.32
CA THR A 56 22.34 10.71 0.97
C THR A 56 22.00 9.23 0.83
N GLY A 57 20.74 8.90 0.52
CA GLY A 57 20.24 7.52 0.52
C GLY A 57 20.09 6.90 1.91
N LYS A 58 20.25 7.67 2.99
CA LYS A 58 20.08 7.16 4.35
C LYS A 58 18.59 7.07 4.70
N SER A 59 18.21 5.99 5.37
CA SER A 59 16.88 5.88 5.96
C SER A 59 16.70 6.95 7.02
N VAL A 60 15.60 7.72 6.92
CA VAL A 60 15.23 8.76 7.89
C VAL A 60 14.35 8.14 8.96
N TRP A 61 13.33 7.40 8.53
CA TRP A 61 12.47 6.62 9.40
C TRP A 61 11.82 5.46 8.61
N GLN A 62 11.31 4.49 9.36
CA GLN A 62 10.58 3.35 8.84
C GLN A 62 9.43 3.01 9.78
N GLN A 63 8.24 2.78 9.22
CA GLN A 63 7.09 2.26 9.93
C GLN A 63 6.86 0.80 9.57
N GLN A 64 6.61 -0.04 10.58
CA GLN A 64 6.17 -1.41 10.42
C GLN A 64 4.65 -1.47 10.54
N LEU A 65 3.99 -1.97 9.51
CA LEU A 65 2.55 -1.97 9.36
C LEU A 65 2.05 -3.42 9.34
N LYS A 66 1.71 -3.90 10.52
CA LYS A 66 1.14 -5.25 10.66
C LYS A 66 -0.25 -5.28 10.02
N PRO A 67 -0.60 -6.32 9.25
CA PRO A 67 -1.95 -6.47 8.71
C PRO A 67 -3.00 -6.43 9.82
N THR A 68 -4.07 -5.68 9.62
CA THR A 68 -5.22 -5.62 10.55
C THR A 68 -6.29 -6.66 10.23
N LYS A 69 -6.19 -7.29 9.08
CA LYS A 69 -7.05 -8.38 8.59
C LYS A 69 -6.18 -9.49 8.02
N SER A 70 -6.73 -10.70 7.98
CA SER A 70 -6.06 -11.83 7.33
C SER A 70 -5.91 -11.55 5.84
N GLU A 71 -4.68 -11.62 5.36
CA GLU A 71 -4.36 -11.48 3.94
C GLU A 71 -4.51 -12.83 3.21
N ASP A 72 -4.76 -12.75 1.92
CA ASP A 72 -4.83 -13.94 1.09
C ASP A 72 -3.45 -14.58 0.90
N ASN A 73 -3.43 -15.89 0.87
CA ASN A 73 -2.32 -16.60 0.28
C ASN A 73 -2.37 -16.38 -1.23
N TYR A 74 -1.45 -15.59 -1.76
CA TYR A 74 -1.35 -15.48 -3.21
C TYR A 74 -0.95 -16.83 -3.79
N SER A 75 -1.70 -17.27 -4.78
CA SER A 75 -1.39 -18.48 -5.52
C SER A 75 -0.73 -18.15 -6.86
N GLY A 76 0.22 -18.98 -7.28
CA GLY A 76 0.88 -18.85 -8.58
C GLY A 76 2.10 -17.93 -8.61
N MET A 77 2.49 -17.48 -9.79
CA MET A 77 3.70 -16.68 -10.02
C MET A 77 3.56 -15.20 -9.62
N GLY A 78 2.37 -14.72 -9.30
CA GLY A 78 2.11 -13.29 -9.03
C GLY A 78 2.78 -12.75 -7.77
N VAL A 79 2.98 -13.57 -6.74
CA VAL A 79 3.58 -13.12 -5.47
C VAL A 79 5.00 -12.58 -5.64
N PRO A 80 5.91 -13.21 -6.37
CA PRO A 80 7.24 -12.66 -6.62
C PRO A 80 7.22 -11.38 -7.48
N GLN A 81 6.18 -11.19 -8.30
CA GLN A 81 6.06 -10.06 -9.22
C GLN A 81 5.40 -8.85 -8.56
N HIS A 82 4.35 -9.03 -7.80
CA HIS A 82 3.55 -7.95 -7.20
C HIS A 82 3.76 -7.88 -5.68
N GLY A 83 3.74 -9.02 -4.99
CA GLY A 83 3.86 -9.09 -3.55
C GLY A 83 2.72 -8.38 -2.80
N TYR A 84 2.98 -8.07 -1.54
CA TYR A 84 2.02 -7.42 -0.64
C TYR A 84 2.24 -5.91 -0.50
N ALA A 85 3.08 -5.31 -1.35
CA ALA A 85 3.38 -3.88 -1.37
C ALA A 85 3.57 -3.40 -2.82
N SER A 86 2.50 -3.47 -3.62
CA SER A 86 2.47 -2.96 -5.00
C SER A 86 1.94 -1.54 -5.08
N SER A 87 1.07 -1.15 -4.15
CA SER A 87 0.48 0.18 -4.10
C SER A 87 1.55 1.25 -3.88
N THR A 88 1.61 2.21 -4.81
CA THR A 88 2.48 3.39 -4.69
C THR A 88 1.85 4.38 -3.71
N PRO A 89 2.59 4.92 -2.74
CA PRO A 89 2.10 5.96 -1.85
C PRO A 89 1.70 7.24 -2.61
N ALA A 90 0.89 8.09 -1.99
CA ALA A 90 0.65 9.46 -2.46
C ALA A 90 0.95 10.46 -1.34
N THR A 91 1.30 11.70 -1.70
CA THR A 91 1.51 12.77 -0.73
C THR A 91 1.03 14.12 -1.27
N ASP A 92 0.49 14.95 -0.40
CA ASP A 92 0.16 16.36 -0.66
C ASP A 92 1.16 17.32 0.03
N GLY A 93 2.26 16.78 0.54
CA GLY A 93 3.27 17.53 1.28
C GLY A 93 2.91 17.81 2.74
N LYS A 94 1.73 17.39 3.20
CA LYS A 94 1.29 17.45 4.61
C LYS A 94 1.19 16.05 5.21
N ALA A 95 0.73 15.09 4.43
CA ALA A 95 0.59 13.69 4.83
C ALA A 95 1.00 12.75 3.70
N ILE A 96 1.21 11.49 4.06
CA ILE A 96 1.51 10.37 3.16
C ILE A 96 0.35 9.39 3.28
N TYR A 97 -0.25 9.04 2.14
CA TYR A 97 -1.38 8.13 2.06
C TYR A 97 -0.92 6.81 1.46
N VAL A 98 -1.24 5.70 2.13
CA VAL A 98 -0.79 4.36 1.76
C VAL A 98 -1.97 3.41 1.73
N PHE A 99 -2.16 2.72 0.63
CA PHE A 99 -3.14 1.65 0.54
C PHE A 99 -2.50 0.32 0.94
N LEU A 100 -3.14 -0.37 1.86
CA LEU A 100 -2.65 -1.58 2.52
C LEU A 100 -3.56 -2.78 2.24
N ALA A 101 -4.17 -2.82 1.05
CA ALA A 101 -5.13 -3.86 0.64
C ALA A 101 -6.22 -4.08 1.69
N LYS A 102 -6.42 -5.31 2.19
CA LYS A 102 -7.45 -5.62 3.20
C LYS A 102 -7.32 -4.85 4.51
N SER A 103 -6.16 -4.28 4.77
CA SER A 103 -5.95 -3.41 5.93
C SER A 103 -6.42 -1.97 5.68
N GLY A 104 -6.88 -1.65 4.48
CA GLY A 104 -7.49 -0.37 4.12
C GLY A 104 -6.51 0.71 3.74
N LEU A 105 -6.98 1.95 3.75
CA LEU A 105 -6.19 3.16 3.47
C LEU A 105 -5.73 3.79 4.79
N ALA A 106 -4.46 4.18 4.87
CA ALA A 106 -3.87 4.82 6.02
C ALA A 106 -3.17 6.13 5.65
N ALA A 107 -3.19 7.10 6.56
CA ALA A 107 -2.43 8.34 6.46
C ALA A 107 -1.38 8.44 7.57
N PHE A 108 -0.24 9.01 7.22
CA PHE A 108 0.88 9.29 8.11
C PHE A 108 1.32 10.74 7.93
N ASP A 109 1.77 11.39 9.00
CA ASP A 109 2.47 12.66 8.86
C ASP A 109 3.87 12.45 8.21
N LEU A 110 4.54 13.54 7.86
CA LEU A 110 5.86 13.46 7.23
C LEU A 110 6.97 12.94 8.17
N LYS A 111 6.68 12.84 9.47
CA LYS A 111 7.56 12.25 10.49
C LYS A 111 7.28 10.75 10.69
N GLY A 112 6.29 10.19 9.98
CA GLY A 112 5.93 8.78 10.02
C GLY A 112 4.91 8.41 11.10
N LYS A 113 4.36 9.36 11.86
CA LYS A 113 3.29 9.09 12.82
C LYS A 113 1.99 8.80 12.07
N LYS A 114 1.34 7.69 12.39
CA LYS A 114 0.04 7.35 11.81
C LYS A 114 -1.02 8.35 12.32
N LEU A 115 -1.74 8.96 11.39
CA LEU A 115 -2.82 9.89 11.65
C LEU A 115 -4.16 9.17 11.75
N TRP A 116 -4.46 8.33 10.75
CA TRP A 116 -5.67 7.52 10.72
C TRP A 116 -5.48 6.29 9.83
N GLN A 117 -6.40 5.34 9.94
CA GLN A 117 -6.49 4.17 9.07
C GLN A 117 -7.96 3.75 8.96
N THR A 118 -8.47 3.62 7.74
CA THR A 118 -9.87 3.33 7.45
C THR A 118 -9.98 2.08 6.60
N SER A 119 -10.85 1.16 7.00
CA SER A 119 -11.18 -0.02 6.20
C SER A 119 -12.01 0.39 5.00
N VAL A 120 -11.68 -0.16 3.84
CA VAL A 120 -12.43 -0.03 2.59
C VAL A 120 -12.92 -1.40 2.08
N GLY A 121 -13.03 -2.35 3.00
CA GLY A 121 -13.41 -3.73 2.74
C GLY A 121 -12.28 -4.71 3.01
N SER A 122 -12.58 -6.00 2.96
CA SER A 122 -11.61 -7.08 3.20
C SER A 122 -11.92 -8.34 2.39
N SER A 123 -12.68 -8.21 1.32
CA SER A 123 -13.00 -9.29 0.39
C SER A 123 -11.75 -9.75 -0.38
N SER A 124 -11.86 -10.91 -1.00
CA SER A 124 -10.82 -11.50 -1.84
C SER A 124 -11.33 -11.64 -3.25
N SER A 125 -10.49 -11.41 -4.24
CA SER A 125 -10.81 -11.84 -5.60
C SER A 125 -10.73 -13.37 -5.68
N ARG A 126 -11.45 -13.94 -6.64
CA ARG A 126 -11.43 -15.38 -6.90
C ARG A 126 -10.03 -15.89 -7.23
N LYS A 127 -9.24 -15.10 -7.95
CA LYS A 127 -7.87 -15.44 -8.34
C LYS A 127 -6.83 -15.16 -7.27
N ARG A 128 -7.17 -14.38 -6.23
CA ARG A 128 -6.28 -14.02 -5.12
C ARG A 128 -4.94 -13.41 -5.59
N TRP A 129 -5.00 -12.55 -6.61
CA TRP A 129 -3.80 -11.91 -7.14
C TRP A 129 -3.33 -10.70 -6.31
N GLY A 130 -4.14 -10.28 -5.35
CA GLY A 130 -3.87 -9.09 -4.55
C GLY A 130 -4.33 -7.81 -5.24
N SER A 131 -4.16 -6.69 -4.57
CA SER A 131 -4.50 -5.36 -5.06
C SER A 131 -3.24 -4.58 -5.40
N SER A 132 -3.28 -3.85 -6.51
CA SER A 132 -2.21 -2.96 -6.98
C SER A 132 -2.63 -1.50 -7.07
N SER A 133 -3.86 -1.18 -6.71
CA SER A 133 -4.37 0.19 -6.72
C SER A 133 -3.53 1.12 -5.85
N SER A 134 -3.35 2.34 -6.34
CA SER A 134 -2.61 3.39 -5.64
C SER A 134 -3.54 4.56 -5.31
N PRO A 135 -3.41 5.20 -4.13
CA PRO A 135 -4.23 6.34 -3.78
C PRO A 135 -3.95 7.53 -4.68
N ILE A 136 -5.00 8.29 -4.98
CA ILE A 136 -4.94 9.55 -5.74
C ILE A 136 -5.49 10.66 -4.86
N ILE A 137 -4.87 11.83 -4.91
CA ILE A 137 -5.27 13.00 -4.11
C ILE A 137 -5.88 14.06 -5.01
N HIS A 138 -7.04 14.58 -4.62
CA HIS A 138 -7.62 15.75 -5.25
C HIS A 138 -8.40 16.59 -4.21
N GLY A 139 -8.12 17.87 -4.13
CA GLY A 139 -8.69 18.76 -3.12
C GLY A 139 -8.48 18.23 -1.70
N ASP A 140 -9.55 18.09 -0.93
CA ASP A 140 -9.53 17.58 0.44
C ASP A 140 -9.80 16.07 0.54
N LEU A 141 -9.82 15.39 -0.59
CA LEU A 141 -10.12 13.96 -0.66
C LEU A 141 -8.91 13.16 -1.11
N VAL A 142 -8.86 11.92 -0.64
CA VAL A 142 -8.02 10.84 -1.17
C VAL A 142 -8.91 9.73 -1.70
N PHE A 143 -8.64 9.32 -2.92
CA PHE A 143 -9.40 8.31 -3.64
C PHE A 143 -8.65 7.00 -3.67
N ILE A 144 -9.37 5.91 -3.59
CA ILE A 144 -8.83 4.57 -3.78
C ILE A 144 -9.82 3.68 -4.53
N ASN A 145 -9.32 3.00 -5.54
CA ASN A 145 -10.03 1.91 -6.17
C ASN A 145 -9.82 0.64 -5.35
N ALA A 146 -10.81 0.27 -4.53
CA ALA A 146 -10.81 -0.93 -3.71
C ALA A 146 -11.86 -1.94 -4.22
N LEU A 147 -11.94 -2.10 -5.54
CA LEU A 147 -12.90 -3.03 -6.17
C LEU A 147 -12.69 -4.47 -5.70
N GLN A 148 -11.46 -4.85 -5.37
CA GLN A 148 -11.18 -6.17 -4.84
C GLN A 148 -11.59 -6.32 -3.38
N GLU A 149 -11.26 -5.37 -2.52
CA GLU A 149 -11.50 -5.44 -1.08
C GLU A 149 -12.93 -5.04 -0.69
N GLY A 150 -13.48 -4.03 -1.33
CA GLY A 150 -14.76 -3.41 -0.97
C GLY A 150 -15.77 -3.31 -2.10
N HIS A 151 -15.41 -3.80 -3.30
CA HIS A 151 -16.24 -3.76 -4.52
C HIS A 151 -16.65 -2.36 -4.96
N LYS A 152 -15.86 -1.34 -4.54
CA LYS A 152 -16.18 0.08 -4.75
C LYS A 152 -14.92 0.91 -4.94
N ILE A 153 -15.12 2.08 -5.52
CA ILE A 153 -14.21 3.21 -5.41
C ILE A 153 -14.64 4.01 -4.19
N PHE A 154 -13.69 4.44 -3.39
CA PHE A 154 -13.91 5.24 -2.20
C PHE A 154 -13.23 6.59 -2.32
N ALA A 155 -13.87 7.62 -1.80
CA ALA A 155 -13.28 8.91 -1.52
C ALA A 155 -13.33 9.15 0.00
N LEU A 156 -12.17 9.44 0.59
CA LEU A 156 -12.03 9.66 2.02
C LEU A 156 -11.53 11.09 2.28
N ASN A 157 -11.99 11.70 3.35
CA ASN A 157 -11.46 12.99 3.80
C ASN A 157 -10.00 12.83 4.26
N LYS A 158 -9.11 13.65 3.74
CA LYS A 158 -7.68 13.62 4.09
C LYS A 158 -7.43 13.87 5.57
N ALA A 159 -8.26 14.72 6.20
CA ALA A 159 -8.06 15.16 7.58
C ALA A 159 -8.28 14.04 8.60
N ASP A 160 -9.30 13.21 8.42
CA ASP A 160 -9.73 12.24 9.44
C ASP A 160 -9.99 10.82 8.91
N GLY A 161 -9.85 10.62 7.60
CA GLY A 161 -10.04 9.32 6.95
C GLY A 161 -11.49 8.86 6.88
N LYS A 162 -12.47 9.70 7.20
CA LYS A 162 -13.88 9.33 7.04
C LYS A 162 -14.25 9.22 5.56
N ILE A 163 -15.03 8.20 5.23
CA ILE A 163 -15.55 8.01 3.88
C ILE A 163 -16.53 9.16 3.59
N ALA A 164 -16.16 10.01 2.61
CA ALA A 164 -17.01 11.08 2.12
C ALA A 164 -18.09 10.54 1.19
N TRP A 165 -17.68 9.65 0.28
CA TRP A 165 -18.60 8.91 -0.59
C TRP A 165 -17.92 7.64 -1.10
N GLN A 166 -18.75 6.74 -1.64
CA GLN A 166 -18.32 5.52 -2.31
C GLN A 166 -19.21 5.26 -3.52
N TRP A 167 -18.64 4.64 -4.54
CA TRP A 167 -19.36 4.28 -5.75
C TRP A 167 -18.95 2.90 -6.23
N GLY A 168 -19.91 2.10 -6.68
CA GLY A 168 -19.69 0.78 -7.23
C GLY A 168 -20.99 -0.02 -7.25
N PRO A 169 -20.99 -1.22 -7.83
CA PRO A 169 -22.17 -2.06 -7.90
C PRO A 169 -22.66 -2.47 -6.50
N ASP A 170 -23.96 -2.53 -6.32
CA ASP A 170 -24.58 -2.99 -5.06
C ASP A 170 -24.44 -4.51 -4.88
N ALA A 171 -24.33 -5.26 -5.98
CA ALA A 171 -24.08 -6.68 -5.97
C ALA A 171 -22.79 -7.01 -6.75
N TYR A 172 -21.89 -7.73 -6.11
CA TYR A 172 -20.69 -8.24 -6.77
C TYR A 172 -21.07 -9.43 -7.65
N SER A 173 -20.90 -9.32 -8.95
CA SER A 173 -20.96 -10.47 -9.82
C SER A 173 -19.64 -11.22 -9.73
N SER A 174 -19.67 -12.51 -9.43
CA SER A 174 -18.52 -13.40 -9.25
C SER A 174 -17.60 -13.54 -10.48
N TYR A 175 -17.89 -12.83 -11.54
CA TYR A 175 -17.18 -12.90 -12.83
C TYR A 175 -16.15 -11.79 -13.05
N GLN A 176 -16.04 -10.82 -12.16
CA GLN A 176 -15.11 -9.70 -12.35
C GLN A 176 -13.90 -9.84 -11.42
N ASP A 177 -12.92 -10.60 -11.88
CA ASP A 177 -11.56 -10.47 -11.37
C ASP A 177 -10.99 -9.17 -11.93
N THR A 178 -11.02 -8.11 -11.14
CA THR A 178 -10.40 -6.84 -11.50
C THR A 178 -9.01 -6.74 -10.89
N TYR A 179 -8.04 -6.35 -11.69
CA TYR A 179 -6.85 -5.72 -11.15
C TYR A 179 -7.25 -4.31 -10.75
N GLY A 180 -7.30 -4.03 -9.47
CA GLY A 180 -7.49 -2.68 -8.98
C GLY A 180 -6.21 -1.86 -9.14
#